data_899d1c7c5ef42125a9825e7bd938a999
#
_entry.id   899d1c7c5ef42125a9825e7bd938a999
#
_cell.length_a   1.000
_cell.length_b   1.000
_cell.length_c   1.000
_cell.angle_alpha   90.00
_cell.angle_beta   90.00
_cell.angle_gamma   90.00
#
_symmetry.space_group_name_H-M   'P 1'
#
loop_
_entity.id
_entity.type
_entity.pdbx_description
1 polymer ?
#
loop_
_entity_poly.entity_id
_entity_poly.type
_entity_poly.pdbx_seq_one_letter_code
_entity_poly.pdbx_strand_id
1 'polypeptide(L)'
;MICANQHHIDSQIGRPIHELDTPALLLDLKASGRNIAQLARFFADKHAQLRPHFKNHKCITLARRQLDAGSAVGITCAKLGEAEILADNGFDDILIANQIVGDIKLRR
;
A
#
# COMPACT_ATOMS: atom_id res chain seq x y z
N MET A 1 2.50 -20.84 10.21
CA MET A 1 2.91 -21.52 8.94
C MET A 1 3.78 -20.51 8.17
N ILE A 2 5.09 -20.65 8.24
CA ILE A 2 6.02 -19.81 7.48
C ILE A 2 5.92 -20.26 6.04
N CYS A 3 5.45 -19.38 5.14
CA CYS A 3 5.36 -19.69 3.73
C CYS A 3 6.74 -20.12 3.20
N ALA A 4 6.81 -21.23 2.48
CA ALA A 4 8.01 -21.71 1.79
C ALA A 4 8.65 -20.62 0.88
N ASN A 5 7.88 -19.60 0.49
CA ASN A 5 8.32 -18.44 -0.27
C ASN A 5 9.19 -17.43 0.51
N GLN A 6 9.16 -17.40 1.86
CA GLN A 6 9.93 -16.40 2.59
C GLN A 6 11.45 -16.63 2.44
N HIS A 7 11.92 -17.87 2.56
CA HIS A 7 13.32 -18.20 2.34
C HIS A 7 13.80 -17.87 0.92
N HIS A 8 12.93 -18.05 -0.08
CA HIS A 8 13.25 -17.68 -1.45
C HIS A 8 13.39 -16.17 -1.62
N ILE A 9 12.47 -15.38 -1.05
CA ILE A 9 12.54 -13.91 -1.06
C ILE A 9 13.82 -13.44 -0.35
N ASP A 10 14.09 -13.95 0.84
CA ASP A 10 15.26 -13.55 1.63
C ASP A 10 16.58 -13.85 0.91
N SER A 11 16.64 -14.93 0.14
CA SER A 11 17.81 -15.30 -0.67
C SER A 11 18.07 -14.35 -1.86
N GLN A 12 17.10 -13.54 -2.24
CA GLN A 12 17.23 -12.57 -3.34
C GLN A 12 17.72 -11.19 -2.86
N ILE A 13 17.64 -10.92 -1.55
CA ILE A 13 18.02 -9.62 -0.99
C ILE A 13 19.53 -9.38 -1.16
N GLY A 14 19.88 -8.23 -1.72
CA GLY A 14 21.27 -7.84 -1.97
C GLY A 14 21.87 -8.36 -3.28
N ARG A 15 21.13 -9.15 -4.06
CA ARG A 15 21.57 -9.57 -5.40
C ARG A 15 21.46 -8.47 -6.44
N PRO A 16 22.35 -8.42 -7.43
CA PRO A 16 22.16 -7.59 -8.62
C PRO A 16 20.85 -7.94 -9.34
N ILE A 17 20.20 -6.93 -9.94
CA ILE A 17 18.90 -7.09 -10.61
C ILE A 17 18.90 -8.21 -11.66
N HIS A 18 19.99 -8.35 -12.42
CA HIS A 18 20.11 -9.36 -13.47
C HIS A 18 20.27 -10.81 -12.95
N GLU A 19 20.46 -10.99 -11.64
CA GLU A 19 20.53 -12.30 -10.97
C GLU A 19 19.23 -12.68 -10.25
N LEU A 20 18.22 -11.79 -10.27
CA LEU A 20 16.94 -12.08 -9.64
C LEU A 20 16.15 -13.10 -10.46
N ASP A 21 15.47 -14.00 -9.74
CA ASP A 21 14.51 -14.91 -10.37
C ASP A 21 13.32 -14.14 -10.95
N THR A 22 12.76 -14.64 -12.04
CA THR A 22 11.68 -13.98 -12.79
C THR A 22 10.42 -14.84 -12.83
N PRO A 23 9.23 -14.18 -12.82
CA PRO A 23 8.99 -12.73 -12.85
C PRO A 23 9.26 -12.06 -11.50
N ALA A 24 9.89 -10.87 -11.51
CA ALA A 24 10.12 -10.03 -10.32
C ALA A 24 9.55 -8.62 -10.51
N LEU A 25 8.88 -8.11 -9.47
CA LEU A 25 8.40 -6.73 -9.44
C LEU A 25 9.47 -5.86 -8.80
N LEU A 26 9.99 -4.89 -9.55
CA LEU A 26 11.01 -3.97 -9.08
C LEU A 26 10.39 -2.60 -8.75
N LEU A 27 10.77 -2.05 -7.60
CA LEU A 27 10.36 -0.72 -7.18
C LEU A 27 11.58 0.19 -7.05
N ASP A 28 11.62 1.28 -7.85
CA ASP A 28 12.59 2.36 -7.64
C ASP A 28 12.17 3.19 -6.42
N LEU A 29 12.86 2.97 -5.30
CA LEU A 29 12.57 3.65 -4.03
C LEU A 29 12.82 5.16 -4.10
N LYS A 30 13.80 5.63 -4.90
CA LYS A 30 14.09 7.05 -5.06
C LYS A 30 12.99 7.75 -5.87
N ALA A 31 12.55 7.13 -6.97
CA ALA A 31 11.45 7.64 -7.79
C ALA A 31 10.14 7.63 -6.98
N SER A 32 9.83 6.54 -6.28
CA SER A 32 8.66 6.43 -5.41
C SER A 32 8.64 7.52 -4.34
N GLY A 33 9.77 7.73 -3.64
CA GLY A 33 9.89 8.78 -2.63
C GLY A 33 9.68 10.19 -3.20
N ARG A 34 10.25 10.49 -4.38
CA ARG A 34 10.02 11.78 -5.06
C ARG A 34 8.54 11.99 -5.41
N ASN A 35 7.88 10.95 -5.93
CA ASN A 35 6.47 11.01 -6.33
C ASN A 35 5.55 11.24 -5.13
N ILE A 36 5.78 10.52 -4.03
CA ILE A 36 5.03 10.70 -2.78
C ILE A 36 5.21 12.13 -2.25
N ALA A 37 6.45 12.61 -2.17
CA ALA A 37 6.74 13.96 -1.71
C ALA A 37 6.15 15.05 -2.63
N GLN A 38 6.10 14.81 -3.92
CA GLN A 38 5.47 15.75 -4.88
C GLN A 38 3.97 15.86 -4.65
N LEU A 39 3.27 14.74 -4.47
CA LEU A 39 1.84 14.74 -4.16
C LEU A 39 1.56 15.39 -2.80
N ALA A 40 2.36 15.08 -1.77
CA ALA A 40 2.24 15.70 -0.47
C ALA A 40 2.33 17.23 -0.56
N ARG A 41 3.34 17.75 -1.26
CA ARG A 41 3.48 19.20 -1.50
C ARG A 41 2.33 19.81 -2.30
N PHE A 42 1.84 19.08 -3.31
CA PHE A 42 0.72 19.56 -4.14
C PHE A 42 -0.56 19.77 -3.32
N PHE A 43 -0.83 18.91 -2.35
CA PHE A 43 -2.05 18.98 -1.53
C PHE A 43 -1.87 19.79 -0.23
N ALA A 44 -0.66 20.20 0.13
CA ALA A 44 -0.38 20.82 1.45
C ALA A 44 -1.20 22.10 1.72
N ASP A 45 -1.50 22.87 0.69
CA ASP A 45 -2.24 24.13 0.76
C ASP A 45 -3.63 24.06 0.08
N LYS A 46 -4.13 22.88 -0.23
CA LYS A 46 -5.44 22.67 -0.87
C LYS A 46 -6.53 22.37 0.15
N HIS A 47 -7.76 22.78 -0.15
CA HIS A 47 -8.94 22.33 0.61
C HIS A 47 -9.22 20.84 0.40
N ALA A 48 -8.92 20.31 -0.78
CA ALA A 48 -9.01 18.87 -1.05
C ALA A 48 -7.84 18.13 -0.42
N GLN A 49 -8.14 16.98 0.17
CA GLN A 49 -7.15 16.12 0.82
C GLN A 49 -6.97 14.83 0.02
N LEU A 50 -5.78 14.26 0.08
CA LEU A 50 -5.43 13.03 -0.63
C LEU A 50 -5.88 11.80 0.17
N ARG A 51 -6.46 10.82 -0.51
CA ARG A 51 -6.70 9.49 0.01
C ARG A 51 -6.15 8.46 -0.99
N PRO A 52 -4.88 8.04 -0.84
CA PRO A 52 -4.21 7.12 -1.76
C PRO A 52 -4.94 5.79 -1.87
N HIS A 53 -4.85 5.14 -3.03
CA HIS A 53 -5.52 3.87 -3.26
C HIS A 53 -4.56 2.68 -3.16
N PHE A 54 -4.80 1.81 -2.17
CA PHE A 54 -4.00 0.63 -1.84
C PHE A 54 -3.93 -0.42 -2.96
N LYS A 55 -4.98 -0.54 -3.79
CA LYS A 55 -5.09 -1.57 -4.85
C LYS A 55 -3.91 -1.59 -5.83
N ASN A 56 -3.23 -0.44 -6.02
CA ASN A 56 -2.16 -0.31 -7.02
C ASN A 56 -0.92 -1.10 -6.64
N HIS A 57 -0.53 -1.07 -5.37
CA HIS A 57 0.72 -1.67 -4.91
C HIS A 57 0.52 -2.77 -3.86
N LYS A 58 -0.60 -2.77 -3.12
CA LYS A 58 -0.94 -3.72 -2.06
C LYS A 58 0.19 -3.95 -1.05
N CYS A 59 0.96 -2.90 -0.78
CA CYS A 59 2.13 -2.92 0.10
C CYS A 59 1.90 -1.99 1.29
N ILE A 60 1.85 -2.55 2.48
CA ILE A 60 1.63 -1.82 3.74
C ILE A 60 2.69 -0.73 3.96
N THR A 61 3.97 -1.06 3.69
CA THR A 61 5.07 -0.10 3.84
C THR A 61 4.91 1.11 2.92
N LEU A 62 4.48 0.92 1.67
CA LEU A 62 4.21 2.03 0.75
C LEU A 62 3.00 2.85 1.18
N ALA A 63 1.92 2.20 1.63
CA ALA A 63 0.75 2.87 2.16
C ALA A 63 1.12 3.75 3.36
N ARG A 64 1.92 3.24 4.29
CA ARG A 64 2.40 4.00 5.44
C ARG A 64 3.22 5.23 5.02
N ARG A 65 4.17 5.06 4.10
CA ARG A 65 4.95 6.19 3.55
C ARG A 65 4.09 7.27 2.89
N GLN A 66 2.98 6.91 2.26
CA GLN A 66 2.05 7.87 1.67
C GLN A 66 1.32 8.68 2.75
N LEU A 67 0.90 8.07 3.86
CA LEU A 67 0.29 8.78 4.99
C LEU A 67 1.31 9.67 5.73
N ASP A 68 2.49 9.13 6.01
CA ASP A 68 3.56 9.83 6.75
C ASP A 68 4.08 11.07 5.99
N ALA A 69 3.86 11.15 4.69
CA ALA A 69 4.19 12.33 3.89
C ALA A 69 3.32 13.57 4.21
N GLY A 70 2.20 13.41 4.94
CA GLY A 70 1.52 14.49 5.66
C GLY A 70 0.35 15.16 4.95
N SER A 71 -0.03 14.78 3.73
CA SER A 71 -1.20 15.36 3.05
C SER A 71 -2.32 14.36 2.79
N ALA A 72 -2.15 13.12 3.22
CA ALA A 72 -3.16 12.08 3.11
C ALA A 72 -3.91 11.92 4.43
N VAL A 73 -5.25 11.88 4.35
CA VAL A 73 -6.15 11.75 5.52
C VAL A 73 -6.47 10.31 5.89
N GLY A 74 -6.13 9.36 5.04
CA GLY A 74 -6.42 7.95 5.22
C GLY A 74 -6.10 7.19 3.94
N ILE A 75 -6.56 5.95 3.83
CA ILE A 75 -6.28 5.07 2.69
C ILE A 75 -7.57 4.61 2.02
N THR A 76 -7.57 4.45 0.70
CA THR A 76 -8.67 3.85 -0.05
C THR A 76 -8.30 2.43 -0.46
N CYS A 77 -9.24 1.51 -0.37
CA CYS A 77 -9.10 0.16 -0.88
C CYS A 77 -10.32 -0.26 -1.73
N ALA A 78 -10.18 -1.34 -2.50
CA ALA A 78 -11.24 -1.81 -3.39
C ALA A 78 -12.04 -2.97 -2.80
N LYS A 79 -11.51 -3.71 -1.86
CA LYS A 79 -12.10 -4.95 -1.33
C LYS A 79 -12.06 -4.98 0.18
N LEU A 80 -13.06 -5.63 0.79
CA LEU A 80 -13.11 -5.84 2.23
C LEU A 80 -11.83 -6.51 2.77
N GLY A 81 -11.32 -7.56 2.11
CA GLY A 81 -10.07 -8.21 2.52
C GLY A 81 -8.83 -7.30 2.47
N GLU A 82 -8.81 -6.28 1.61
CA GLU A 82 -7.77 -5.25 1.64
C GLU A 82 -7.93 -4.33 2.86
N ALA A 83 -9.18 -3.99 3.21
CA ALA A 83 -9.48 -3.19 4.40
C ALA A 83 -9.10 -3.91 5.70
N GLU A 84 -9.36 -5.19 5.80
CA GLU A 84 -8.98 -6.02 6.95
C GLU A 84 -7.46 -6.04 7.14
N ILE A 85 -6.70 -6.29 6.06
CA ILE A 85 -5.23 -6.25 6.11
C ILE A 85 -4.73 -4.86 6.54
N LEU A 86 -5.34 -3.79 6.05
CA LEU A 86 -4.97 -2.44 6.45
C LEU A 86 -5.27 -2.20 7.93
N ALA A 87 -6.47 -2.58 8.42
CA ALA A 87 -6.85 -2.46 9.83
C ALA A 87 -5.93 -3.25 10.75
N ASP A 88 -5.62 -4.50 10.41
CA ASP A 88 -4.68 -5.36 11.17
C ASP A 88 -3.27 -4.77 11.25
N ASN A 89 -2.92 -3.88 10.31
CA ASN A 89 -1.64 -3.16 10.29
C ASN A 89 -1.74 -1.71 10.81
N GLY A 90 -2.81 -1.38 11.56
CA GLY A 90 -2.95 -0.12 12.28
C GLY A 90 -3.27 1.09 11.39
N PHE A 91 -4.05 0.88 10.33
CA PHE A 91 -4.67 1.98 9.58
C PHE A 91 -6.09 2.19 10.10
N ASP A 92 -6.41 3.39 10.58
CA ASP A 92 -7.68 3.70 11.24
C ASP A 92 -8.71 4.32 10.29
N ASP A 93 -8.28 5.11 9.31
CA ASP A 93 -9.15 5.78 8.34
C ASP A 93 -9.08 5.08 6.98
N ILE A 94 -9.99 4.13 6.76
CA ILE A 94 -10.04 3.28 5.57
C ILE A 94 -11.36 3.48 4.83
N LEU A 95 -11.28 3.90 3.57
CA LEU A 95 -12.42 3.97 2.66
C LEU A 95 -12.44 2.74 1.73
N ILE A 96 -13.49 1.93 1.81
CA ILE A 96 -13.74 0.89 0.81
C ILE A 96 -14.54 1.53 -0.34
N ALA A 97 -13.85 1.85 -1.44
CA ALA A 97 -14.46 2.50 -2.61
C ALA A 97 -15.13 1.47 -3.54
N ASN A 98 -15.99 0.64 -2.98
CA ASN A 98 -16.74 -0.37 -3.72
C ASN A 98 -17.95 -0.85 -2.89
N GLN A 99 -18.88 -1.56 -3.54
CA GLN A 99 -20.05 -2.12 -2.87
C GLN A 99 -19.67 -3.32 -1.99
N ILE A 100 -20.21 -3.33 -0.78
CA ILE A 100 -20.16 -4.49 0.11
C ILE A 100 -21.53 -5.12 0.11
N VAL A 101 -21.63 -6.35 -0.37
CA VAL A 101 -22.89 -7.06 -0.54
C VAL A 101 -22.87 -8.38 0.22
N GLY A 102 -23.97 -8.63 0.94
CA GLY A 102 -24.20 -9.85 1.70
C GLY A 102 -23.79 -9.78 3.17
N ASP A 103 -24.61 -10.38 4.01
CA ASP A 103 -24.53 -10.31 5.49
C ASP A 103 -23.18 -10.74 6.05
N ILE A 104 -22.54 -11.72 5.43
CA ILE A 104 -21.23 -12.21 5.86
C ILE A 104 -20.18 -11.12 5.78
N LYS A 105 -20.18 -10.33 4.69
CA LYS A 105 -19.22 -9.24 4.52
C LYS A 105 -19.57 -8.01 5.35
N LEU A 106 -20.89 -7.76 5.55
CA LEU A 106 -21.35 -6.61 6.33
C LEU A 106 -21.05 -6.75 7.83
N ARG A 107 -20.91 -7.97 8.33
CA ARG A 107 -20.57 -8.25 9.73
C ARG A 107 -19.07 -8.23 10.04
N ARG A 108 -18.25 -8.23 9.05
CA ARG A 108 -16.80 -8.16 9.17
C ARG A 108 -16.31 -6.73 9.12
#